data_24a5d18164d9611f63ff351db275c32b
#
_entry.id   24a5d18164d9611f63ff351db275c32b
#
_cell.length_a   1.000
_cell.length_b   1.000
_cell.length_c   1.000
_cell.angle_alpha   90.00
_cell.angle_beta   90.00
_cell.angle_gamma   90.00
#
_symmetry.space_group_name_H-M   'P 1'
#
loop_
_entity.id
_entity.type
_entity.pdbx_description
1 polymer ?
#
loop_
_entity_poly.entity_id
_entity_poly.type
_entity_poly.pdbx_seq_one_letter_code
_entity_poly.pdbx_strand_id
1 'polypeptide(L)'
;MAKYIFSINTGRSGSEYLHRIFDHVHNCQSFHEPVPVGRGHAMRSFLSGNERPMEKVSSAKAQFVRDHSREETVYFESNHCFIKGFGWFMPRHLPEDELGVIILKRDPNAIAKSYWRVGCSPLRSFGRNWLITPDATQSIVPPPSKGGLPPKLTYWFAKLTKDLFSLLRSITKHVSGSPLQDPAWVTQYELEALRWYVDETHAKASQFRERFPRASYYEITIDDLNSLTEIHKMLRHFGLSANDGLSDIVGKPTNLKTI
;
A
#
# COMPACT_ATOMS: atom_id res chain seq x y z
N MET A 1 -17.01 -7.80 -17.51
CA MET A 1 -16.08 -8.69 -16.80
C MET A 1 -14.79 -7.92 -16.59
N ALA A 2 -14.22 -7.92 -15.40
CA ALA A 2 -12.98 -7.20 -15.15
C ALA A 2 -11.82 -7.89 -15.89
N LYS A 3 -11.08 -7.12 -16.70
CA LYS A 3 -9.90 -7.57 -17.44
C LYS A 3 -8.59 -7.17 -16.74
N TYR A 4 -8.62 -6.08 -16.01
CA TYR A 4 -7.48 -5.50 -15.31
C TYR A 4 -7.83 -5.34 -13.83
N ILE A 5 -7.29 -6.19 -12.98
CA ILE A 5 -7.59 -6.19 -11.54
C ILE A 5 -6.38 -5.65 -10.77
N PHE A 6 -6.63 -4.64 -9.95
CA PHE A 6 -5.61 -4.05 -9.07
C PHE A 6 -6.03 -4.18 -7.61
N SER A 7 -5.07 -4.29 -6.70
CA SER A 7 -5.39 -4.20 -5.29
C SER A 7 -5.10 -2.81 -4.73
N ILE A 8 -6.04 -2.29 -3.93
CA ILE A 8 -5.81 -1.20 -3.00
C ILE A 8 -5.47 -1.81 -1.65
N ASN A 9 -4.27 -1.55 -1.18
CA ASN A 9 -3.79 -2.07 0.08
C ASN A 9 -2.73 -1.11 0.67
N THR A 10 -2.44 -1.26 1.95
CA THR A 10 -1.46 -0.43 2.64
C THR A 10 -0.02 -0.92 2.48
N GLY A 11 0.19 -2.14 1.94
CA GLY A 11 1.37 -2.94 2.25
C GLY A 11 1.28 -3.50 3.69
N ARG A 12 2.00 -4.54 3.99
CA ARG A 12 1.93 -5.29 5.28
C ARG A 12 0.51 -5.80 5.63
N SER A 13 -0.40 -5.73 4.69
CA SER A 13 -1.80 -6.17 4.81
C SER A 13 -2.06 -7.56 4.22
N GLY A 14 -1.04 -8.24 3.68
CA GLY A 14 -1.19 -9.54 3.01
C GLY A 14 -1.18 -9.44 1.47
N SER A 15 -0.67 -8.35 0.91
CA SER A 15 -0.62 -8.11 -0.54
C SER A 15 0.14 -9.18 -1.32
N GLU A 16 1.23 -9.71 -0.76
CA GLU A 16 1.98 -10.83 -1.35
C GLU A 16 1.18 -12.14 -1.30
N TYR A 17 0.41 -12.36 -0.22
CA TYR A 17 -0.46 -13.52 -0.11
C TYR A 17 -1.61 -13.45 -1.13
N LEU A 18 -2.21 -12.27 -1.30
CA LEU A 18 -3.22 -12.04 -2.34
C LEU A 18 -2.65 -12.31 -3.75
N HIS A 19 -1.41 -11.86 -4.03
CA HIS A 19 -0.73 -12.18 -5.28
C HIS A 19 -0.60 -13.70 -5.49
N ARG A 20 -0.14 -14.45 -4.48
CA ARG A 20 -0.03 -15.91 -4.57
C ARG A 20 -1.37 -16.62 -4.80
N ILE A 21 -2.47 -16.10 -4.24
CA ILE A 21 -3.81 -16.60 -4.54
C ILE A 21 -4.10 -16.45 -6.05
N PHE A 22 -3.76 -15.30 -6.63
CA PHE A 22 -3.98 -15.04 -8.06
C PHE A 22 -3.04 -15.83 -8.98
N ASP A 23 -1.91 -16.34 -8.51
CA ASP A 23 -1.06 -17.32 -9.24
C ASP A 23 -1.79 -18.66 -9.46
N HIS A 24 -2.80 -18.97 -8.65
CA HIS A 24 -3.66 -20.16 -8.77
C HIS A 24 -5.01 -19.88 -9.48
N VAL A 25 -5.16 -18.72 -10.14
CA VAL A 25 -6.37 -18.38 -10.90
C VAL A 25 -6.19 -18.76 -12.37
N HIS A 26 -7.19 -19.43 -12.94
CA HIS A 26 -7.20 -19.78 -14.37
C HIS A 26 -7.17 -18.52 -15.23
N ASN A 27 -6.40 -18.57 -16.30
CA ASN A 27 -6.28 -17.47 -17.27
C ASN A 27 -5.97 -16.11 -16.63
N CYS A 28 -5.12 -16.10 -15.59
CA CYS A 28 -4.68 -14.89 -14.91
C CYS A 28 -3.15 -14.77 -14.95
N GLN A 29 -2.67 -13.56 -15.25
CA GLN A 29 -1.27 -13.19 -15.03
C GLN A 29 -1.19 -12.31 -13.79
N SER A 30 -0.56 -12.83 -12.76
CA SER A 30 -0.46 -12.20 -11.45
C SER A 30 0.91 -11.55 -11.24
N PHE A 31 0.92 -10.35 -10.66
CA PHE A 31 2.14 -9.58 -10.39
C PHE A 31 2.10 -8.98 -8.98
N HIS A 32 3.25 -8.98 -8.32
CA HIS A 32 3.46 -8.26 -7.06
C HIS A 32 4.46 -7.12 -7.25
N GLU A 33 3.97 -5.89 -7.18
CA GLU A 33 4.76 -4.65 -7.31
C GLU A 33 5.72 -4.62 -8.52
N PRO A 34 5.25 -4.95 -9.74
CA PRO A 34 6.11 -4.93 -10.92
C PRO A 34 6.53 -3.50 -11.28
N VAL A 35 7.70 -3.37 -11.90
CA VAL A 35 8.21 -2.07 -12.38
C VAL A 35 7.37 -1.61 -13.58
N PRO A 36 7.00 -0.32 -13.63
CA PRO A 36 7.24 0.76 -12.67
C PRO A 36 6.32 0.67 -11.43
N VAL A 37 6.92 0.74 -10.24
CA VAL A 37 6.18 0.58 -8.97
C VAL A 37 5.38 1.81 -8.56
N GLY A 38 5.79 3.00 -9.01
CA GLY A 38 5.11 4.25 -8.65
C GLY A 38 5.49 4.85 -7.30
N ARG A 39 6.63 4.42 -6.70
CA ARG A 39 7.14 4.90 -5.41
C ARG A 39 8.10 6.10 -5.53
N GLY A 40 8.54 6.60 -4.38
CA GLY A 40 9.64 7.57 -4.29
C GLY A 40 9.27 8.96 -4.78
N HIS A 41 10.07 9.55 -5.66
CA HIS A 41 9.89 10.92 -6.10
C HIS A 41 8.52 11.16 -6.76
N ALA A 42 8.10 10.29 -7.68
CA ALA A 42 6.82 10.44 -8.38
C ALA A 42 5.62 10.44 -7.42
N MET A 43 5.61 9.51 -6.45
CA MET A 43 4.56 9.46 -5.42
C MET A 43 4.56 10.72 -4.55
N ARG A 44 5.72 11.15 -4.06
CA ARG A 44 5.81 12.36 -3.22
C ARG A 44 5.38 13.62 -3.97
N SER A 45 5.78 13.75 -5.24
CA SER A 45 5.36 14.87 -6.10
C SER A 45 3.85 14.90 -6.26
N PHE A 46 3.24 13.75 -6.57
CA PHE A 46 1.79 13.60 -6.69
C PHE A 46 1.06 13.99 -5.39
N LEU A 47 1.50 13.45 -4.25
CA LEU A 47 0.93 13.76 -2.93
C LEU A 47 1.13 15.22 -2.50
N SER A 48 2.05 15.94 -3.14
CA SER A 48 2.28 17.38 -2.97
C SER A 48 1.57 18.25 -4.02
N GLY A 49 0.72 17.65 -4.88
CA GLY A 49 -0.07 18.36 -5.89
C GLY A 49 0.58 18.48 -7.28
N ASN A 50 1.78 17.91 -7.48
CA ASN A 50 2.42 17.87 -8.80
C ASN A 50 2.21 16.50 -9.46
N GLU A 51 1.22 16.40 -10.35
CA GLU A 51 0.81 15.17 -11.01
C GLU A 51 1.78 14.66 -12.10
N ARG A 52 2.50 15.58 -12.76
CA ARG A 52 3.29 15.29 -13.97
C ARG A 52 4.26 14.11 -13.85
N PRO A 53 5.05 13.95 -12.76
CA PRO A 53 5.92 12.78 -12.62
C PRO A 53 5.14 11.46 -12.51
N MET A 54 3.96 11.47 -11.87
CA MET A 54 3.14 10.29 -11.69
C MET A 54 2.38 9.91 -12.98
N GLU A 55 1.96 10.89 -13.79
CA GLU A 55 1.37 10.63 -15.11
C GLU A 55 2.33 9.85 -16.01
N LYS A 56 3.64 10.19 -16.00
CA LYS A 56 4.67 9.44 -16.74
C LYS A 56 4.77 7.99 -16.24
N VAL A 57 4.77 7.78 -14.92
CA VAL A 57 4.77 6.44 -14.32
C VAL A 57 3.53 5.67 -14.73
N SER A 58 2.36 6.33 -14.70
CA SER A 58 1.09 5.71 -15.06
C SER A 58 1.04 5.29 -16.54
N SER A 59 1.52 6.12 -17.44
CA SER A 59 1.60 5.78 -18.86
C SER A 59 2.49 4.56 -19.10
N ALA A 60 3.68 4.51 -18.47
CA ALA A 60 4.56 3.36 -18.53
C ALA A 60 3.95 2.10 -17.89
N LYS A 61 3.23 2.26 -16.78
CA LYS A 61 2.47 1.16 -16.14
C LYS A 61 1.38 0.64 -17.06
N ALA A 62 0.61 1.52 -17.69
CA ALA A 62 -0.44 1.12 -18.62
C ALA A 62 0.14 0.38 -19.84
N GLN A 63 1.32 0.77 -20.31
CA GLN A 63 2.02 0.01 -21.36
C GLN A 63 2.41 -1.38 -20.85
N PHE A 64 3.02 -1.49 -19.65
CA PHE A 64 3.35 -2.76 -19.03
C PHE A 64 2.11 -3.68 -18.91
N VAL A 65 0.96 -3.13 -18.48
CA VAL A 65 -0.31 -3.87 -18.38
C VAL A 65 -0.74 -4.40 -19.74
N ARG A 66 -0.71 -3.57 -20.79
CA ARG A 66 -1.08 -4.00 -22.16
C ARG A 66 -0.14 -5.09 -22.69
N ASP A 67 1.16 -4.97 -22.46
CA ASP A 67 2.17 -5.93 -22.93
C ASP A 67 2.03 -7.30 -22.25
N HIS A 68 1.42 -7.34 -21.05
CA HIS A 68 1.18 -8.56 -20.28
C HIS A 68 -0.30 -8.98 -20.26
N SER A 69 -1.16 -8.31 -21.02
CA SER A 69 -2.57 -8.67 -21.18
C SER A 69 -2.79 -9.32 -22.53
N ARG A 70 -3.26 -10.56 -22.53
CA ARG A 70 -3.69 -11.29 -23.72
C ARG A 70 -5.21 -11.26 -23.81
N GLU A 71 -5.76 -11.62 -24.95
CA GLU A 71 -7.22 -11.51 -25.21
C GLU A 71 -8.05 -12.28 -24.18
N GLU A 72 -7.59 -13.47 -23.79
CA GLU A 72 -8.32 -14.35 -22.85
C GLU A 72 -7.71 -14.38 -21.43
N THR A 73 -6.74 -13.50 -21.13
CA THR A 73 -6.09 -13.47 -19.82
C THR A 73 -6.45 -12.22 -19.02
N VAL A 74 -6.77 -12.41 -17.75
CA VAL A 74 -6.92 -11.33 -16.79
C VAL A 74 -5.56 -10.91 -16.25
N TYR A 75 -5.31 -9.61 -16.23
CA TYR A 75 -4.15 -9.04 -15.56
C TYR A 75 -4.50 -8.78 -14.09
N PHE A 76 -3.69 -9.25 -13.17
CA PHE A 76 -3.78 -8.92 -11.75
C PHE A 76 -2.49 -8.29 -11.25
N GLU A 77 -2.60 -7.19 -10.50
CA GLU A 77 -1.48 -6.56 -9.82
C GLU A 77 -1.81 -6.23 -8.38
N SER A 78 -1.02 -6.77 -7.45
CA SER A 78 -1.02 -6.36 -6.06
C SER A 78 0.09 -5.34 -5.82
N ASN A 79 -0.29 -4.05 -5.68
CA ASN A 79 0.67 -2.96 -5.53
C ASN A 79 0.12 -1.87 -4.60
N HIS A 80 0.75 -1.71 -3.44
CA HIS A 80 0.30 -0.71 -2.47
C HIS A 80 0.54 0.75 -2.91
N CYS A 81 1.31 0.98 -3.99
CA CYS A 81 1.46 2.31 -4.59
C CYS A 81 0.31 2.68 -5.55
N PHE A 82 -0.59 1.75 -5.91
CA PHE A 82 -1.72 2.01 -6.78
C PHE A 82 -2.52 3.23 -6.31
N ILE A 83 -3.08 3.18 -5.11
CA ILE A 83 -3.94 4.25 -4.58
C ILE A 83 -3.17 5.52 -4.19
N LYS A 84 -1.85 5.43 -4.01
CA LYS A 84 -0.98 6.56 -3.66
C LYS A 84 -0.47 7.34 -4.87
N GLY A 85 -0.84 6.91 -6.08
CA GLY A 85 -0.36 7.58 -7.29
C GLY A 85 -0.96 7.06 -8.59
N PHE A 86 -0.33 6.08 -9.23
CA PHE A 86 -0.63 5.75 -10.63
C PHE A 86 -2.07 5.24 -10.86
N GLY A 87 -2.69 4.66 -9.87
CA GLY A 87 -4.07 4.17 -9.96
C GLY A 87 -5.07 5.25 -10.37
N TRP A 88 -4.89 6.49 -9.89
CA TRP A 88 -5.76 7.62 -10.23
C TRP A 88 -5.77 7.98 -11.72
N PHE A 89 -4.76 7.54 -12.46
CA PHE A 89 -4.62 7.78 -13.89
C PHE A 89 -4.97 6.55 -14.74
N MET A 90 -5.07 5.34 -14.14
CA MET A 90 -5.38 4.11 -14.90
C MET A 90 -6.65 4.20 -15.73
N PRO A 91 -7.77 4.80 -15.25
CA PRO A 91 -8.99 4.95 -16.05
C PRO A 91 -8.86 5.86 -17.28
N ARG A 92 -7.74 6.61 -17.40
CA ARG A 92 -7.40 7.36 -18.63
C ARG A 92 -6.76 6.48 -19.71
N HIS A 93 -6.24 5.31 -19.31
CA HIS A 93 -5.46 4.41 -20.16
C HIS A 93 -6.13 3.07 -20.42
N LEU A 94 -7.02 2.65 -19.53
CA LEU A 94 -7.74 1.38 -19.55
C LEU A 94 -9.24 1.67 -19.39
N PRO A 95 -10.13 0.92 -20.06
CA PRO A 95 -11.59 1.11 -19.92
C PRO A 95 -12.01 0.91 -18.45
N GLU A 96 -12.73 1.88 -17.89
CA GLU A 96 -13.13 1.87 -16.48
C GLU A 96 -14.02 0.66 -16.14
N ASP A 97 -14.89 0.24 -17.04
CA ASP A 97 -15.79 -0.90 -16.90
C ASP A 97 -15.10 -2.27 -17.03
N GLU A 98 -13.84 -2.27 -17.49
CA GLU A 98 -12.94 -3.43 -17.45
C GLU A 98 -12.03 -3.45 -16.21
N LEU A 99 -12.06 -2.40 -15.36
CA LEU A 99 -11.27 -2.35 -14.15
C LEU A 99 -11.94 -3.13 -13.00
N GLY A 100 -11.17 -3.98 -12.34
CA GLY A 100 -11.49 -4.58 -11.06
C GLY A 100 -10.59 -4.00 -9.97
N VAL A 101 -11.15 -3.77 -8.78
CA VAL A 101 -10.40 -3.24 -7.64
C VAL A 101 -10.70 -4.07 -6.41
N ILE A 102 -9.67 -4.71 -5.85
CA ILE A 102 -9.76 -5.44 -4.58
C ILE A 102 -9.25 -4.52 -3.48
N ILE A 103 -10.11 -4.18 -2.52
CA ILE A 103 -9.73 -3.40 -1.34
C ILE A 103 -9.38 -4.38 -0.21
N LEU A 104 -8.08 -4.59 -0.01
CA LEU A 104 -7.58 -5.52 1.01
C LEU A 104 -7.36 -4.79 2.32
N LYS A 105 -8.11 -5.20 3.35
CA LYS A 105 -8.10 -4.61 4.70
C LYS A 105 -7.42 -5.52 5.72
N ARG A 106 -6.83 -4.87 6.72
CA ARG A 106 -6.26 -5.52 7.91
C ARG A 106 -6.34 -4.55 9.08
N ASP A 107 -6.30 -5.08 10.32
CA ASP A 107 -6.24 -4.26 11.54
C ASP A 107 -5.15 -3.19 11.47
N PRO A 108 -5.49 -1.89 11.62
CA PRO A 108 -4.54 -0.78 11.52
C PRO A 108 -3.40 -0.86 12.54
N ASN A 109 -3.66 -1.38 13.75
CA ASN A 109 -2.61 -1.55 14.76
C ASN A 109 -1.61 -2.64 14.38
N ALA A 110 -2.08 -3.75 13.80
CA ALA A 110 -1.22 -4.81 13.30
C ALA A 110 -0.33 -4.33 12.16
N ILE A 111 -0.88 -3.55 11.22
CA ILE A 111 -0.13 -2.92 10.13
C ILE A 111 0.91 -1.96 10.69
N ALA A 112 0.52 -1.02 11.57
CA ALA A 112 1.41 -0.04 12.16
C ALA A 112 2.59 -0.70 12.89
N LYS A 113 2.32 -1.70 13.74
CA LYS A 113 3.35 -2.49 14.44
C LYS A 113 4.27 -3.21 13.46
N SER A 114 3.72 -3.78 12.38
CA SER A 114 4.50 -4.49 11.36
C SER A 114 5.45 -3.55 10.61
N TYR A 115 4.99 -2.38 10.21
CA TYR A 115 5.81 -1.35 9.56
C TYR A 115 6.91 -0.83 10.51
N TRP A 116 6.55 -0.53 11.75
CA TRP A 116 7.48 -0.04 12.75
C TRP A 116 8.62 -1.03 13.00
N ARG A 117 8.31 -2.34 13.13
CA ARG A 117 9.31 -3.41 13.34
C ARG A 117 10.32 -3.51 12.19
N VAL A 118 9.90 -3.33 10.95
CA VAL A 118 10.81 -3.36 9.79
C VAL A 118 11.48 -2.01 9.52
N GLY A 119 11.32 -1.04 10.41
CA GLY A 119 11.95 0.27 10.28
C GLY A 119 11.39 1.14 9.16
N CYS A 120 10.20 0.81 8.64
CA CYS A 120 9.52 1.58 7.60
C CYS A 120 8.46 2.48 8.25
N SER A 121 8.74 3.77 8.37
CA SER A 121 7.80 4.75 8.92
C SER A 121 7.86 6.09 8.18
N PRO A 122 6.83 6.95 8.32
CA PRO A 122 6.84 8.28 7.71
C PRO A 122 7.99 9.17 8.16
N LEU A 123 8.53 8.95 9.37
CA LEU A 123 9.66 9.72 9.90
C LEU A 123 11.01 9.30 9.31
N ARG A 124 11.13 8.13 8.70
CA ARG A 124 12.37 7.60 8.14
C ARG A 124 12.46 7.80 6.63
N SER A 125 13.67 8.03 6.11
CA SER A 125 13.90 8.23 4.67
C SER A 125 13.39 7.07 3.81
N PHE A 126 13.63 5.82 4.24
CA PHE A 126 13.12 4.63 3.57
C PHE A 126 11.59 4.63 3.51
N GLY A 127 10.91 4.86 4.65
CA GLY A 127 9.44 4.86 4.71
C GLY A 127 8.80 5.96 3.86
N ARG A 128 9.41 7.15 3.79
CA ARG A 128 8.92 8.25 2.94
C ARG A 128 8.91 7.94 1.43
N ASN A 129 9.63 6.92 1.00
CA ASN A 129 9.59 6.46 -0.40
C ASN A 129 8.41 5.53 -0.68
N TRP A 130 7.73 5.05 0.36
CA TRP A 130 6.67 4.05 0.25
C TRP A 130 5.33 4.46 0.83
N LEU A 131 5.34 5.38 1.80
CA LEU A 131 4.16 5.73 2.60
C LEU A 131 3.69 7.16 2.29
N ILE A 132 2.39 7.40 2.45
CA ILE A 132 1.85 8.76 2.55
C ILE A 132 2.36 9.33 3.87
N THR A 133 2.81 10.57 3.84
CA THR A 133 3.37 11.27 5.01
C THR A 133 2.42 12.36 5.49
N PRO A 134 2.42 12.69 6.80
CA PRO A 134 1.52 13.70 7.38
C PRO A 134 1.67 15.12 6.80
N ASP A 135 2.68 15.40 6.01
CA ASP A 135 2.87 16.66 5.30
C ASP A 135 2.30 16.68 3.87
N ALA A 136 1.69 15.56 3.42
CA ALA A 136 0.99 15.52 2.14
C ALA A 136 -0.11 16.58 2.05
N THR A 137 -0.21 17.26 0.90
CA THR A 137 -1.18 18.35 0.71
C THR A 137 -2.60 17.88 0.43
N GLN A 138 -2.74 16.64 -0.04
CA GLN A 138 -4.02 16.05 -0.46
C GLN A 138 -4.48 14.96 0.53
N SER A 139 -4.31 15.19 1.84
CA SER A 139 -4.83 14.26 2.86
C SER A 139 -6.34 14.44 3.04
N ILE A 140 -7.07 13.32 3.13
CA ILE A 140 -8.51 13.25 3.39
C ILE A 140 -8.74 13.20 4.90
N VAL A 141 -7.99 12.32 5.58
CA VAL A 141 -8.03 12.19 7.04
C VAL A 141 -7.08 13.20 7.67
N PRO A 142 -7.49 13.97 8.68
CA PRO A 142 -6.58 14.87 9.38
C PRO A 142 -5.38 14.10 9.96
N PRO A 143 -4.14 14.51 9.63
CA PRO A 143 -2.95 13.87 10.18
C PRO A 143 -2.82 14.10 11.69
N PRO A 144 -2.10 13.23 12.42
CA PRO A 144 -1.93 13.35 13.86
C PRO A 144 -1.21 14.66 14.24
N SER A 145 -1.66 15.29 15.31
CA SER A 145 -1.09 16.49 15.91
C SER A 145 -0.75 16.25 17.37
N LYS A 146 0.15 17.05 17.95
CA LYS A 146 0.55 16.93 19.35
C LYS A 146 0.83 18.29 19.97
N GLY A 147 0.45 18.46 21.25
CA GLY A 147 0.77 19.66 22.01
C GLY A 147 0.15 20.95 21.45
N GLY A 148 -0.99 20.87 20.77
CA GLY A 148 -1.63 22.05 20.13
C GLY A 148 -0.97 22.51 18.85
N LEU A 149 0.10 21.85 18.40
CA LEU A 149 0.77 22.19 17.15
C LEU A 149 -0.03 21.69 15.93
N PRO A 150 -0.06 22.45 14.84
CA PRO A 150 -0.62 21.98 13.57
C PRO A 150 0.04 20.66 13.10
N PRO A 151 -0.69 19.76 12.42
CA PRO A 151 -0.18 18.43 12.04
C PRO A 151 1.16 18.47 11.28
N LYS A 152 1.31 19.39 10.31
CA LYS A 152 2.57 19.53 9.55
C LYS A 152 3.74 19.91 10.43
N LEU A 153 3.55 20.85 11.37
CA LEU A 153 4.61 21.25 12.30
C LEU A 153 4.96 20.11 13.26
N THR A 154 3.95 19.42 13.78
CA THR A 154 4.17 18.23 14.63
C THR A 154 5.00 17.17 13.89
N TYR A 155 4.66 16.89 12.64
CA TYR A 155 5.40 15.94 11.81
C TYR A 155 6.86 16.36 11.60
N TRP A 156 7.09 17.63 11.21
CA TRP A 156 8.44 18.12 10.98
C TRP A 156 9.29 18.12 12.25
N PHE A 157 8.68 18.48 13.39
CA PHE A 157 9.35 18.44 14.68
C PHE A 157 9.71 17.01 15.11
N ALA A 158 8.77 16.07 14.97
CA ALA A 158 9.02 14.67 15.23
C ALA A 158 10.13 14.10 14.33
N LYS A 159 10.10 14.45 13.03
CA LYS A 159 11.13 14.05 12.06
C LYS A 159 12.50 14.59 12.42
N LEU A 160 12.63 15.88 12.71
CA LEU A 160 13.90 16.48 13.11
C LEU A 160 14.46 15.83 14.38
N THR A 161 13.60 15.58 15.38
CA THR A 161 14.02 14.88 16.60
C THR A 161 14.50 13.46 16.28
N LYS A 162 13.78 12.72 15.42
CA LYS A 162 14.19 11.37 14.98
C LYS A 162 15.54 11.38 14.27
N ASP A 163 15.75 12.33 13.35
CA ASP A 163 17.01 12.46 12.60
C ASP A 163 18.17 12.82 13.54
N LEU A 164 17.98 13.73 14.52
CA LEU A 164 18.95 14.09 15.52
C LEU A 164 19.37 12.89 16.39
N PHE A 165 18.39 12.14 16.92
CA PHE A 165 18.67 10.95 17.72
C PHE A 165 19.33 9.83 16.91
N SER A 166 19.02 9.72 15.62
CA SER A 166 19.72 8.80 14.71
C SER A 166 21.20 9.20 14.52
N LEU A 167 21.48 10.50 14.37
CA LEU A 167 22.84 11.02 14.28
C LEU A 167 23.61 10.79 15.58
N LEU A 168 23.02 11.15 16.73
CA LEU A 168 23.63 10.93 18.04
C LEU A 168 23.97 9.46 18.27
N ARG A 169 23.07 8.53 17.90
CA ARG A 169 23.35 7.08 17.95
C ARG A 169 24.56 6.67 17.13
N SER A 170 24.71 7.24 15.93
CA SER A 170 25.87 6.92 15.08
C SER A 170 27.18 7.36 15.70
N ILE A 171 27.17 8.49 16.41
CA ILE A 171 28.36 9.03 17.13
C ILE A 171 28.63 8.23 18.40
N THR A 172 27.60 7.93 19.20
CA THR A 172 27.75 7.29 20.51
C THR A 172 27.93 5.79 20.45
N LYS A 173 27.67 5.15 19.31
CA LYS A 173 27.81 3.70 19.13
C LYS A 173 29.20 3.15 19.51
N HIS A 174 30.22 3.99 19.44
CA HIS A 174 31.60 3.63 19.79
C HIS A 174 31.99 3.97 21.24
N VAL A 175 31.13 4.68 22.00
CA VAL A 175 31.48 5.25 23.31
C VAL A 175 30.68 4.63 24.46
N SER A 176 29.43 4.21 24.21
CA SER A 176 28.53 3.68 25.25
C SER A 176 27.96 2.31 24.86
N GLY A 177 27.98 1.37 25.80
CA GLY A 177 27.51 0.00 25.60
C GLY A 177 26.01 -0.16 25.36
N SER A 178 25.21 0.92 25.46
CA SER A 178 23.78 0.92 25.20
C SER A 178 23.41 1.97 24.14
N PRO A 179 22.68 1.59 23.08
CA PRO A 179 22.29 2.54 22.04
C PRO A 179 21.28 3.55 22.59
N LEU A 180 21.50 4.83 22.30
CA LEU A 180 20.57 5.91 22.61
C LEU A 180 19.19 5.63 21.99
N GLN A 181 18.14 5.60 22.81
CA GLN A 181 16.77 5.37 22.35
C GLN A 181 16.10 6.68 21.88
N ASP A 182 15.18 6.56 20.94
CA ASP A 182 14.34 7.70 20.58
C ASP A 182 13.46 8.11 21.77
N PRO A 183 13.14 9.41 21.89
CA PRO A 183 12.19 9.86 22.91
C PRO A 183 10.84 9.12 22.76
N ALA A 184 10.24 8.73 23.88
CA ALA A 184 9.00 7.95 23.89
C ALA A 184 7.88 8.60 23.06
N TRP A 185 7.76 9.94 23.11
CA TRP A 185 6.78 10.67 22.34
C TRP A 185 6.97 10.56 20.82
N VAL A 186 8.23 10.47 20.34
CA VAL A 186 8.54 10.28 18.90
C VAL A 186 8.11 8.90 18.46
N THR A 187 8.40 7.87 19.26
CA THR A 187 7.96 6.50 18.97
C THR A 187 6.43 6.39 18.96
N GLN A 188 5.75 7.03 19.90
CA GLN A 188 4.31 7.09 19.95
C GLN A 188 3.74 7.78 18.69
N TYR A 189 4.27 8.96 18.34
CA TYR A 189 3.86 9.70 17.14
C TYR A 189 4.10 8.88 15.86
N GLU A 190 5.23 8.16 15.78
CA GLU A 190 5.55 7.28 14.66
C GLU A 190 4.47 6.20 14.43
N LEU A 191 3.98 5.58 15.52
CA LEU A 191 2.89 4.61 15.48
C LEU A 191 1.54 5.25 15.13
N GLU A 192 1.25 6.44 15.65
CA GLU A 192 0.05 7.21 15.33
C GLU A 192 0.03 7.61 13.84
N ALA A 193 1.16 8.07 13.31
CA ALA A 193 1.32 8.40 11.90
C ALA A 193 1.18 7.17 10.98
N LEU A 194 1.59 5.99 11.43
CA LEU A 194 1.39 4.74 10.70
C LEU A 194 -0.08 4.28 10.71
N ARG A 195 -0.81 4.45 11.83
CA ARG A 195 -2.27 4.19 11.86
C ARG A 195 -3.02 5.17 10.96
N TRP A 196 -2.71 6.45 11.08
CA TRP A 196 -3.25 7.48 10.20
C TRP A 196 -3.01 7.15 8.71
N TYR A 197 -1.84 6.66 8.35
CA TYR A 197 -1.54 6.22 6.99
C TYR A 197 -2.49 5.10 6.52
N VAL A 198 -2.88 4.19 7.40
CA VAL A 198 -3.87 3.15 7.06
C VAL A 198 -5.24 3.77 6.81
N ASP A 199 -5.69 4.65 7.72
CA ASP A 199 -6.98 5.33 7.62
C ASP A 199 -7.05 6.22 6.36
N GLU A 200 -5.98 6.94 6.05
CA GLU A 200 -5.84 7.75 4.84
C GLU A 200 -5.90 6.88 3.56
N THR A 201 -5.28 5.71 3.58
CA THR A 201 -5.33 4.76 2.46
C THR A 201 -6.76 4.25 2.24
N HIS A 202 -7.50 3.95 3.31
CA HIS A 202 -8.90 3.52 3.21
C HIS A 202 -9.82 4.67 2.76
N ALA A 203 -9.61 5.89 3.25
CA ALA A 203 -10.35 7.06 2.80
C ALA A 203 -10.12 7.34 1.29
N LYS A 204 -8.87 7.20 0.83
CA LYS A 204 -8.56 7.29 -0.60
C LYS A 204 -9.20 6.17 -1.42
N ALA A 205 -9.33 4.96 -0.88
CA ALA A 205 -10.05 3.88 -1.54
C ALA A 205 -11.55 4.21 -1.73
N SER A 206 -12.18 4.81 -0.72
CA SER A 206 -13.57 5.29 -0.82
C SER A 206 -13.71 6.39 -1.86
N GLN A 207 -12.83 7.39 -1.85
CA GLN A 207 -12.80 8.46 -2.85
C GLN A 207 -12.56 7.93 -4.27
N PHE A 208 -11.71 6.90 -4.43
CA PHE A 208 -11.46 6.26 -5.70
C PHE A 208 -12.73 5.58 -6.25
N ARG A 209 -13.46 4.86 -5.39
CA ARG A 209 -14.74 4.23 -5.74
C ARG A 209 -15.80 5.26 -6.18
N GLU A 210 -15.89 6.39 -5.47
CA GLU A 210 -16.80 7.48 -5.83
C GLU A 210 -16.46 8.11 -7.18
N ARG A 211 -15.16 8.28 -7.45
CA ARG A 211 -14.67 8.90 -8.68
C ARG A 211 -14.80 8.00 -9.91
N PHE A 212 -14.70 6.69 -9.71
CA PHE A 212 -14.71 5.67 -10.78
C PHE A 212 -15.79 4.61 -10.53
N PRO A 213 -17.08 4.98 -10.59
CA PRO A 213 -18.18 4.11 -10.18
C PRO A 213 -18.44 2.94 -11.13
N ARG A 214 -17.90 2.97 -12.36
CA ARG A 214 -18.08 1.88 -13.33
C ARG A 214 -17.10 0.73 -13.15
N ALA A 215 -16.03 0.93 -12.38
CA ALA A 215 -15.13 -0.16 -12.02
C ALA A 215 -15.80 -1.14 -11.05
N SER A 216 -15.41 -2.41 -11.11
CA SER A 216 -15.93 -3.45 -10.22
C SER A 216 -15.13 -3.49 -8.92
N TYR A 217 -15.77 -3.46 -7.76
CA TYR A 217 -15.11 -3.39 -6.45
C TYR A 217 -15.45 -4.59 -5.58
N TYR A 218 -14.43 -5.16 -4.93
CA TYR A 218 -14.60 -6.17 -3.90
C TYR A 218 -13.75 -5.83 -2.65
N GLU A 219 -14.36 -5.86 -1.47
CA GLU A 219 -13.65 -5.66 -0.20
C GLU A 219 -13.42 -7.01 0.46
N ILE A 220 -12.20 -7.22 0.95
CA ILE A 220 -11.81 -8.46 1.63
C ILE A 220 -10.79 -8.13 2.73
N THR A 221 -10.84 -8.90 3.83
CA THR A 221 -9.86 -8.80 4.90
C THR A 221 -8.77 -9.86 4.75
N ILE A 222 -7.64 -9.65 5.45
CA ILE A 222 -6.59 -10.68 5.51
C ILE A 222 -7.11 -11.99 6.13
N ASP A 223 -8.07 -11.90 7.05
CA ASP A 223 -8.64 -13.09 7.71
C ASP A 223 -9.56 -13.86 6.75
N ASP A 224 -10.32 -13.15 5.91
CA ASP A 224 -11.13 -13.75 4.84
C ASP A 224 -10.28 -14.49 3.81
N LEU A 225 -9.05 -14.02 3.54
CA LEU A 225 -8.11 -14.72 2.65
C LEU A 225 -7.65 -16.08 3.19
N ASN A 226 -7.93 -16.42 4.45
CA ASN A 226 -7.70 -17.75 4.99
C ASN A 226 -8.91 -18.70 4.79
N SER A 227 -9.96 -18.25 4.13
CA SER A 227 -11.18 -19.02 3.82
C SER A 227 -11.30 -19.27 2.32
N LEU A 228 -11.24 -20.51 1.88
CA LEU A 228 -11.50 -20.90 0.49
C LEU A 228 -12.85 -20.39 0.01
N THR A 229 -13.88 -20.42 0.86
CA THR A 229 -15.22 -19.93 0.53
C THR A 229 -15.21 -18.44 0.18
N GLU A 230 -14.53 -17.63 1.00
CA GLU A 230 -14.45 -16.17 0.77
C GLU A 230 -13.58 -15.83 -0.45
N ILE A 231 -12.49 -16.56 -0.67
CA ILE A 231 -11.67 -16.42 -1.88
C ILE A 231 -12.50 -16.75 -3.12
N HIS A 232 -13.24 -17.87 -3.12
CA HIS A 232 -14.09 -18.22 -4.25
C HIS A 232 -15.22 -17.20 -4.49
N LYS A 233 -15.76 -16.57 -3.45
CA LYS A 233 -16.74 -15.47 -3.61
C LYS A 233 -16.09 -14.26 -4.32
N MET A 234 -14.89 -13.87 -3.88
CA MET A 234 -14.12 -12.79 -4.49
C MET A 234 -13.82 -13.09 -5.96
N LEU A 235 -13.33 -14.28 -6.27
CA LEU A 235 -13.01 -14.67 -7.64
C LEU A 235 -14.26 -14.67 -8.53
N ARG A 236 -15.36 -15.26 -8.07
CA ARG A 236 -16.64 -15.26 -8.81
C ARG A 236 -17.20 -13.86 -9.06
N HIS A 237 -16.99 -12.92 -8.13
CA HIS A 237 -17.39 -11.52 -8.34
C HIS A 237 -16.74 -10.91 -9.59
N PHE A 238 -15.49 -11.28 -9.89
CA PHE A 238 -14.79 -10.85 -11.10
C PHE A 238 -14.95 -11.81 -12.28
N GLY A 239 -15.75 -12.87 -12.14
CA GLY A 239 -15.95 -13.90 -13.17
C GLY A 239 -14.77 -14.87 -13.31
N LEU A 240 -13.98 -15.06 -12.24
CA LEU A 240 -12.77 -15.89 -12.21
C LEU A 240 -13.02 -17.21 -11.48
N SER A 241 -12.17 -18.19 -11.78
CA SER A 241 -12.10 -19.47 -11.06
C SER A 241 -10.64 -19.83 -10.76
N ALA A 242 -10.44 -20.55 -9.67
CA ALA A 242 -9.12 -21.04 -9.28
C ALA A 242 -8.90 -22.50 -9.72
N ASN A 243 -7.63 -22.91 -9.85
CA ASN A 243 -7.23 -24.29 -9.99
C ASN A 243 -7.18 -25.02 -8.64
N ASP A 244 -7.01 -26.34 -8.67
CA ASP A 244 -7.04 -27.20 -7.47
C ASP A 244 -5.90 -26.88 -6.49
N GLY A 245 -4.77 -26.32 -6.95
CA GLY A 245 -3.63 -25.94 -6.12
C GLY A 245 -3.89 -24.79 -5.14
N LEU A 246 -5.01 -24.04 -5.30
CA LEU A 246 -5.36 -22.98 -4.37
C LEU A 246 -5.52 -23.48 -2.94
N SER A 247 -6.13 -24.67 -2.75
CA SER A 247 -6.31 -25.28 -1.42
C SER A 247 -5.00 -25.49 -0.67
N ASP A 248 -3.91 -25.70 -1.39
CA ASP A 248 -2.60 -25.98 -0.81
C ASP A 248 -1.93 -24.76 -0.17
N ILE A 249 -2.34 -23.54 -0.53
CA ILE A 249 -1.75 -22.31 -0.03
C ILE A 249 -2.63 -21.59 0.98
N VAL A 250 -3.93 -21.83 0.99
CA VAL A 250 -4.89 -21.12 1.86
C VAL A 250 -4.63 -21.45 3.33
N GLY A 251 -4.58 -20.41 4.16
CA GLY A 251 -4.28 -20.52 5.59
C GLY A 251 -2.81 -20.78 5.94
N LYS A 252 -1.91 -20.90 4.95
CA LYS A 252 -0.48 -21.08 5.21
C LYS A 252 0.23 -19.71 5.30
N PRO A 253 0.95 -19.42 6.39
CA PRO A 253 1.66 -18.15 6.54
C PRO A 253 2.75 -18.01 5.45
N THR A 254 2.72 -16.88 4.72
CA THR A 254 3.63 -16.65 3.59
C THR A 254 4.90 -15.88 3.96
N ASN A 255 4.95 -15.22 5.11
CA ASN A 255 6.04 -14.36 5.54
C ASN A 255 6.42 -14.58 7.01
N LEU A 256 6.75 -15.80 7.39
CA LEU A 256 7.51 -16.06 8.60
C LEU A 256 8.97 -15.64 8.34
N LYS A 257 9.27 -14.34 8.35
CA LYS A 257 10.65 -13.94 8.59
C LYS A 257 10.94 -14.36 10.02
N THR A 258 11.68 -15.44 10.16
CA THR A 258 12.37 -15.80 11.40
C THR A 258 13.13 -14.56 11.87
N ILE A 259 12.79 -14.09 13.07
CA ILE A 259 13.44 -12.98 13.78
C ILE A 259 14.80 -13.47 14.23
#